data_29ef6b286abdf6b515f052e1c1957127
#
_entry.id   29ef6b286abdf6b515f052e1c1957127
#
_cell.length_a   1.000
_cell.length_b   1.000
_cell.length_c   1.000
_cell.angle_alpha   90.00
_cell.angle_beta   90.00
_cell.angle_gamma   90.00
#
_symmetry.space_group_name_H-M   'P 1'
#
loop_
_entity.id
_entity.type
_entity.pdbx_description
1 polymer ?
#
loop_
_entity_poly.entity_id
_entity_poly.type
_entity_poly.pdbx_seq_one_letter_code
_entity_poly.pdbx_strand_id
1 'polypeptide(L)'
;MKLTILGNNGPYPCADGACSGYLLRSDSGRTNLLIDCGTGVLAKLPRHLPWDALDAVILSHLHFDHMSDMLPMQYALQFHPRAEALPVYAPLTPAPVRALLEVPAYALHPIQDAQIGEFAVRFFPGRHPVESHAVRIECDGAVFVYTGDTNEIENLDRFAENADLLLADAGLSSADWKPTAPHLSAAGCGRLARSAGARRLLLTHLNPKYLPASLADEARTEFANVEIATIGTEYAI
;
A
#
# COMPACT_ATOMS: atom_id res chain seq x y z
N MET A 1 -2.96 -15.89 -1.70
CA MET A 1 -3.26 -14.48 -2.14
C MET A 1 -2.32 -14.06 -3.27
N LYS A 2 -2.69 -13.04 -4.05
CA LYS A 2 -1.88 -12.49 -5.15
C LYS A 2 -1.86 -10.97 -5.08
N LEU A 3 -0.67 -10.38 -5.08
CA LEU A 3 -0.46 -8.93 -5.07
C LEU A 3 -0.01 -8.45 -6.46
N THR A 4 -0.76 -7.55 -7.08
CA THR A 4 -0.35 -6.88 -8.31
C THR A 4 0.05 -5.44 -8.00
N ILE A 5 1.25 -5.04 -8.42
CA ILE A 5 1.74 -3.67 -8.25
C ILE A 5 1.18 -2.79 -9.37
N LEU A 6 0.35 -1.81 -9.03
CA LEU A 6 -0.18 -0.82 -9.98
C LEU A 6 0.67 0.45 -9.98
N GLY A 7 1.32 0.75 -8.86
CA GLY A 7 2.21 1.88 -8.70
C GLY A 7 3.13 1.70 -7.49
N ASN A 8 4.32 2.24 -7.56
CA ASN A 8 5.40 2.03 -6.58
C ASN A 8 6.24 3.28 -6.29
N ASN A 9 5.91 4.42 -6.88
CA ASN A 9 6.66 5.66 -6.67
C ASN A 9 6.06 6.52 -5.54
N GLY A 10 6.89 7.29 -4.89
CA GLY A 10 6.55 8.35 -3.95
C GLY A 10 7.65 9.40 -3.84
N PRO A 11 7.32 10.68 -3.56
CA PRO A 11 5.99 11.28 -3.44
C PRO A 11 5.39 11.77 -4.79
N TYR A 12 6.00 11.43 -5.92
CA TYR A 12 5.51 11.74 -7.27
C TYR A 12 5.89 10.61 -8.24
N PRO A 13 5.14 10.42 -9.34
CA PRO A 13 5.45 9.36 -10.29
C PRO A 13 6.64 9.73 -11.18
N CYS A 14 7.47 8.75 -11.54
CA CYS A 14 8.40 8.91 -12.66
C CYS A 14 7.65 8.82 -14.01
N ALA A 15 8.36 9.10 -15.13
CA ALA A 15 7.81 8.91 -16.47
C ALA A 15 7.31 7.46 -16.63
N ASP A 16 6.11 7.29 -17.19
CA ASP A 16 5.41 6.00 -17.35
C ASP A 16 5.13 5.23 -16.05
N GLY A 17 5.47 5.81 -14.89
CA GLY A 17 5.25 5.26 -13.56
C GLY A 17 3.84 5.48 -13.03
N ALA A 18 3.67 5.21 -11.75
CA ALA A 18 2.52 5.57 -10.93
C ALA A 18 2.93 5.63 -9.46
N CYS A 19 2.24 6.45 -8.67
CA CYS A 19 2.38 6.48 -7.23
C CYS A 19 1.76 5.24 -6.58
N SER A 20 1.76 5.15 -5.26
CA SER A 20 1.36 3.97 -4.50
C SER A 20 -0.03 3.44 -4.89
N GLY A 21 -0.09 2.16 -5.22
CA GLY A 21 -1.33 1.45 -5.51
C GLY A 21 -1.11 -0.04 -5.73
N TYR A 22 -1.86 -0.86 -4.99
CA TYR A 22 -1.63 -2.30 -4.91
C TYR A 22 -2.97 -3.04 -4.95
N LEU A 23 -3.13 -3.95 -5.91
CA LEU A 23 -4.31 -4.80 -6.02
C LEU A 23 -4.00 -6.15 -5.36
N LEU A 24 -4.67 -6.44 -4.24
CA LEU A 24 -4.60 -7.72 -3.56
C LEU A 24 -5.84 -8.55 -3.89
N ARG A 25 -5.65 -9.80 -4.32
CA ARG A 25 -6.72 -10.73 -4.65
C ARG A 25 -6.59 -12.02 -3.85
N SER A 26 -7.72 -12.56 -3.39
CA SER A 26 -7.77 -13.91 -2.82
C SER A 26 -7.47 -14.96 -3.91
N ASP A 27 -6.97 -16.13 -3.53
CA ASP A 27 -6.72 -17.22 -4.49
C ASP A 27 -8.00 -17.75 -5.14
N SER A 28 -9.12 -17.65 -4.42
CA SER A 28 -10.45 -17.97 -4.97
C SER A 28 -10.93 -16.97 -6.03
N GLY A 29 -10.32 -15.78 -6.09
CA GLY A 29 -10.74 -14.65 -6.94
C GLY A 29 -12.03 -13.96 -6.48
N ARG A 30 -12.58 -14.30 -5.30
CA ARG A 30 -13.84 -13.75 -4.81
C ARG A 30 -13.69 -12.46 -4.03
N THR A 31 -12.47 -12.13 -3.60
CA THR A 31 -12.19 -10.89 -2.86
C THR A 31 -11.05 -10.12 -3.51
N ASN A 32 -11.32 -8.87 -3.88
CA ASN A 32 -10.41 -7.98 -4.58
C ASN A 32 -10.33 -6.64 -3.82
N LEU A 33 -9.16 -6.33 -3.31
CA LEU A 33 -8.91 -5.16 -2.49
C LEU A 33 -7.88 -4.26 -3.15
N LEU A 34 -8.19 -2.97 -3.32
CA LEU A 34 -7.21 -1.97 -3.72
C LEU A 34 -6.65 -1.31 -2.45
N ILE A 35 -5.33 -1.31 -2.30
CA ILE A 35 -4.62 -0.64 -1.22
C ILE A 35 -3.88 0.54 -1.83
N ASP A 36 -4.22 1.75 -1.41
CA ASP A 36 -3.85 3.03 -1.99
C ASP A 36 -4.25 3.19 -3.47
N CYS A 37 -4.48 4.43 -3.86
CA CYS A 37 -4.90 4.82 -5.21
C CYS A 37 -4.28 6.17 -5.58
N GLY A 38 -2.94 6.21 -5.63
CA GLY A 38 -2.17 7.38 -6.00
C GLY A 38 -2.18 7.66 -7.50
N THR A 39 -1.55 8.75 -7.88
CA THR A 39 -1.51 9.23 -9.28
C THR A 39 -1.05 8.15 -10.26
N GLY A 40 -1.87 7.83 -11.26
CA GLY A 40 -1.59 6.88 -12.33
C GLY A 40 -2.05 5.45 -12.07
N VAL A 41 -2.56 5.15 -10.87
CA VAL A 41 -3.10 3.84 -10.48
C VAL A 41 -4.39 3.53 -11.23
N LEU A 42 -5.29 4.53 -11.32
CA LEU A 42 -6.58 4.39 -11.98
C LEU A 42 -6.45 3.94 -13.44
N ALA A 43 -5.45 4.43 -14.15
CA ALA A 43 -5.21 4.06 -15.55
C ALA A 43 -4.70 2.62 -15.73
N LYS A 44 -4.16 1.99 -14.67
CA LYS A 44 -3.58 0.65 -14.70
C LYS A 44 -4.56 -0.42 -14.17
N LEU A 45 -5.40 -0.08 -13.20
CA LEU A 45 -6.34 -1.01 -12.56
C LEU A 45 -7.21 -1.79 -13.56
N PRO A 46 -7.82 -1.19 -14.62
CA PRO A 46 -8.69 -1.92 -15.55
C PRO A 46 -8.00 -3.00 -16.39
N ARG A 47 -6.67 -3.03 -16.42
CA ARG A 47 -5.89 -4.10 -17.08
C ARG A 47 -5.91 -5.40 -16.28
N HIS A 48 -6.26 -5.33 -15.00
CA HIS A 48 -6.17 -6.45 -14.06
C HIS A 48 -7.51 -6.82 -13.45
N LEU A 49 -8.44 -5.85 -13.32
CA LEU A 49 -9.73 -6.05 -12.67
C LEU A 49 -10.78 -5.09 -13.27
N PRO A 50 -11.99 -5.57 -13.62
CA PRO A 50 -13.10 -4.69 -13.97
C PRO A 50 -13.59 -3.89 -12.74
N TRP A 51 -14.16 -2.71 -12.96
CA TRP A 51 -14.52 -1.76 -11.89
C TRP A 51 -15.53 -2.31 -10.87
N ASP A 52 -16.48 -3.13 -11.35
CA ASP A 52 -17.55 -3.72 -10.55
C ASP A 52 -17.07 -4.88 -9.67
N ALA A 53 -15.89 -5.44 -9.97
CA ALA A 53 -15.32 -6.54 -9.21
C ALA A 53 -14.42 -6.09 -8.02
N LEU A 54 -14.23 -4.78 -7.81
CA LEU A 54 -13.49 -4.27 -6.67
C LEU A 54 -14.38 -4.26 -5.42
N ASP A 55 -14.00 -4.99 -4.37
CA ASP A 55 -14.82 -5.12 -3.15
C ASP A 55 -14.63 -3.96 -2.18
N ALA A 56 -13.41 -3.44 -2.05
CA ALA A 56 -13.12 -2.27 -1.21
C ALA A 56 -11.81 -1.58 -1.61
N VAL A 57 -11.64 -0.36 -1.10
CA VAL A 57 -10.37 0.38 -1.12
C VAL A 57 -9.94 0.63 0.31
N ILE A 58 -8.64 0.45 0.60
CA ILE A 58 -8.00 0.90 1.83
C ILE A 58 -7.01 2.00 1.47
N LEU A 59 -7.13 3.16 2.09
CA LEU A 59 -6.14 4.23 2.00
C LEU A 59 -5.29 4.22 3.27
N SER A 60 -3.99 3.96 3.12
CA SER A 60 -3.05 3.95 4.25
C SER A 60 -2.97 5.32 4.93
N HIS A 61 -3.00 6.37 4.13
CA HIS A 61 -3.06 7.77 4.56
C HIS A 61 -3.55 8.68 3.41
N LEU A 62 -3.71 9.98 3.68
CA LEU A 62 -4.35 10.90 2.75
C LEU A 62 -3.39 11.90 2.06
N HIS A 63 -2.11 11.53 1.84
CA HIS A 63 -1.28 12.26 0.90
C HIS A 63 -1.71 11.96 -0.54
N PHE A 64 -1.50 12.93 -1.45
CA PHE A 64 -2.05 12.83 -2.80
C PHE A 64 -1.43 11.70 -3.63
N ASP A 65 -0.19 11.32 -3.36
CA ASP A 65 0.45 10.18 -4.01
C ASP A 65 -0.08 8.81 -3.53
N HIS A 66 -1.02 8.80 -2.57
CA HIS A 66 -1.74 7.61 -2.11
C HIS A 66 -3.24 7.65 -2.39
N MET A 67 -3.83 8.82 -2.72
CA MET A 67 -5.28 8.91 -2.85
C MET A 67 -5.79 9.73 -4.04
N SER A 68 -4.94 10.44 -4.78
CA SER A 68 -5.39 11.41 -5.81
C SER A 68 -6.29 10.80 -6.88
N ASP A 69 -6.04 9.56 -7.30
CA ASP A 69 -6.83 8.89 -8.34
C ASP A 69 -8.22 8.43 -7.83
N MET A 70 -8.48 8.49 -6.52
CA MET A 70 -9.84 8.37 -6.00
C MET A 70 -10.76 9.48 -6.51
N LEU A 71 -10.24 10.66 -6.80
CA LEU A 71 -11.03 11.78 -7.28
C LEU A 71 -11.63 11.52 -8.67
N PRO A 72 -10.87 11.07 -9.68
CA PRO A 72 -11.46 10.65 -10.96
C PRO A 72 -12.13 9.27 -10.92
N MET A 73 -11.78 8.37 -9.98
CA MET A 73 -12.41 7.04 -9.86
C MET A 73 -13.94 7.13 -9.65
N GLN A 74 -14.44 8.13 -8.91
CA GLN A 74 -15.87 8.33 -8.73
C GLN A 74 -16.63 8.43 -10.08
N TYR A 75 -16.01 9.05 -11.10
CA TYR A 75 -16.61 9.16 -12.43
C TYR A 75 -16.58 7.81 -13.16
N ALA A 76 -15.49 7.05 -13.04
CA ALA A 76 -15.43 5.70 -13.60
C ALA A 76 -16.57 4.83 -13.04
N LEU A 77 -16.83 4.89 -11.73
CA LEU A 77 -17.92 4.15 -11.09
C LEU A 77 -19.33 4.62 -11.51
N GLN A 78 -19.51 5.88 -11.94
CA GLN A 78 -20.77 6.35 -12.51
C GLN A 78 -21.09 5.68 -13.87
N PHE A 79 -20.07 5.39 -14.67
CA PHE A 79 -20.20 4.70 -15.96
C PHE A 79 -20.14 3.17 -15.85
N HIS A 80 -19.72 2.65 -14.70
CA HIS A 80 -19.69 1.23 -14.36
C HIS A 80 -20.47 1.02 -13.05
N PRO A 81 -21.83 1.11 -13.11
CA PRO A 81 -22.65 1.17 -11.90
C PRO A 81 -22.53 -0.10 -11.09
N ARG A 82 -22.42 0.08 -9.78
CA ARG A 82 -22.42 -0.96 -8.77
C ARG A 82 -23.79 -1.01 -8.08
N ALA A 83 -24.14 -2.16 -7.50
CA ALA A 83 -25.36 -2.28 -6.71
C ALA A 83 -25.31 -1.40 -5.43
N GLU A 84 -24.09 -1.25 -4.86
CA GLU A 84 -23.84 -0.45 -3.66
C GLU A 84 -22.63 0.44 -3.86
N ALA A 85 -22.54 1.53 -3.10
CA ALA A 85 -21.36 2.39 -3.08
C ALA A 85 -20.11 1.58 -2.68
N LEU A 86 -18.96 1.89 -3.28
CA LEU A 86 -17.70 1.21 -3.01
C LEU A 86 -17.25 1.50 -1.57
N PRO A 87 -17.05 0.48 -0.72
CA PRO A 87 -16.47 0.66 0.61
C PRO A 87 -15.05 1.24 0.52
N VAL A 88 -14.80 2.33 1.26
CA VAL A 88 -13.47 2.97 1.32
C VAL A 88 -13.09 3.16 2.79
N TYR A 89 -12.07 2.46 3.23
CA TYR A 89 -11.47 2.61 4.55
C TYR A 89 -10.40 3.69 4.47
N ALA A 90 -10.59 4.80 5.19
CA ALA A 90 -9.70 5.95 5.12
C ALA A 90 -9.47 6.58 6.49
N PRO A 91 -8.26 7.12 6.76
CA PRO A 91 -7.98 7.93 7.94
C PRO A 91 -8.99 9.07 8.13
N LEU A 92 -9.15 9.51 9.37
CA LEU A 92 -10.04 10.63 9.71
C LEU A 92 -9.39 11.98 9.40
N THR A 93 -8.07 12.03 9.38
CA THR A 93 -7.29 13.26 9.17
C THR A 93 -6.30 13.13 8.01
N PRO A 94 -6.04 14.21 7.26
CA PRO A 94 -6.58 15.58 7.41
C PRO A 94 -8.06 15.66 6.95
N ALA A 95 -8.93 16.17 7.80
CA ALA A 95 -10.37 16.23 7.52
C ALA A 95 -10.74 16.95 6.21
N PRO A 96 -10.09 18.07 5.80
CA PRO A 96 -10.39 18.69 4.52
C PRO A 96 -10.10 17.80 3.29
N VAL A 97 -9.08 16.94 3.38
CA VAL A 97 -8.75 15.99 2.31
C VAL A 97 -9.73 14.83 2.31
N ARG A 98 -10.05 14.30 3.48
CA ARG A 98 -11.07 13.24 3.63
C ARG A 98 -12.42 13.66 3.07
N ALA A 99 -12.83 14.92 3.27
CA ALA A 99 -14.08 15.47 2.74
C ALA A 99 -14.18 15.39 1.20
N LEU A 100 -13.06 15.34 0.48
CA LEU A 100 -13.05 15.15 -0.99
C LEU A 100 -13.55 13.76 -1.40
N LEU A 101 -13.55 12.80 -0.48
CA LEU A 101 -14.04 11.44 -0.69
C LEU A 101 -15.52 11.27 -0.29
N GLU A 102 -16.16 12.29 0.28
CA GLU A 102 -17.58 12.27 0.69
C GLU A 102 -18.48 12.46 -0.55
N VAL A 103 -18.51 11.44 -1.39
CA VAL A 103 -19.27 11.42 -2.67
C VAL A 103 -20.18 10.18 -2.72
N PRO A 104 -21.29 10.20 -3.46
CA PRO A 104 -22.24 9.07 -3.52
C PRO A 104 -21.62 7.74 -4.01
N ALA A 105 -20.50 7.79 -4.73
CA ALA A 105 -19.83 6.59 -5.22
C ALA A 105 -19.13 5.78 -4.13
N TYR A 106 -18.87 6.38 -2.95
CA TYR A 106 -18.11 5.78 -1.86
C TYR A 106 -18.92 5.64 -0.57
N ALA A 107 -18.76 4.50 0.08
CA ALA A 107 -19.18 4.28 1.47
C ALA A 107 -17.94 4.40 2.37
N LEU A 108 -17.75 5.57 3.01
CA LEU A 108 -16.57 5.86 3.82
C LEU A 108 -16.63 5.20 5.18
N HIS A 109 -15.61 4.44 5.52
CA HIS A 109 -15.37 3.85 6.83
C HIS A 109 -14.11 4.45 7.47
N PRO A 110 -14.05 4.58 8.81
CA PRO A 110 -12.81 4.89 9.50
C PRO A 110 -11.85 3.70 9.42
N ILE A 111 -10.55 3.94 9.64
CA ILE A 111 -9.57 2.87 9.80
C ILE A 111 -9.87 2.11 11.10
N GLN A 112 -10.19 0.84 10.96
CA GLN A 112 -10.43 -0.10 12.05
C GLN A 112 -10.33 -1.53 11.53
N ASP A 113 -9.96 -2.48 12.39
CA ASP A 113 -9.91 -3.90 12.02
C ASP A 113 -11.25 -4.36 11.44
N ALA A 114 -11.19 -5.10 10.36
CA ALA A 114 -12.37 -5.48 9.58
C ALA A 114 -12.22 -6.85 8.90
N GLN A 115 -13.36 -7.49 8.63
CA GLN A 115 -13.44 -8.59 7.68
C GLN A 115 -13.94 -8.04 6.35
N ILE A 116 -13.14 -8.15 5.28
CA ILE A 116 -13.50 -7.72 3.92
C ILE A 116 -13.49 -8.97 3.04
N GLY A 117 -14.67 -9.50 2.73
CA GLY A 117 -14.77 -10.79 2.04
C GLY A 117 -13.97 -11.88 2.77
N GLU A 118 -12.97 -12.46 2.11
CA GLU A 118 -12.12 -13.52 2.67
C GLU A 118 -10.92 -12.97 3.48
N PHE A 119 -10.71 -11.66 3.48
CA PHE A 119 -9.56 -11.00 4.12
C PHE A 119 -9.86 -10.55 5.55
N ALA A 120 -9.09 -11.05 6.51
CA ALA A 120 -9.00 -10.48 7.85
C ALA A 120 -7.98 -9.33 7.81
N VAL A 121 -8.45 -8.10 8.01
CA VAL A 121 -7.65 -6.87 7.89
C VAL A 121 -7.42 -6.26 9.26
N ARG A 122 -6.17 -5.96 9.59
CA ARG A 122 -5.78 -5.24 10.80
C ARG A 122 -4.90 -4.04 10.46
N PHE A 123 -4.92 -3.05 11.34
CA PHE A 123 -4.20 -1.80 11.16
C PHE A 123 -3.26 -1.50 12.32
N PHE A 124 -2.16 -0.81 12.03
CA PHE A 124 -1.21 -0.36 13.03
C PHE A 124 -0.78 1.09 12.72
N PRO A 125 -0.80 2.01 13.69
CA PRO A 125 -0.47 3.41 13.43
C PRO A 125 1.00 3.57 13.02
N GLY A 126 1.22 4.35 11.96
CA GLY A 126 2.53 4.74 11.48
C GLY A 126 3.04 6.04 12.11
N ARG A 127 4.31 6.36 11.89
CA ARG A 127 4.91 7.66 12.24
C ARG A 127 5.17 8.46 10.97
N HIS A 128 4.22 9.34 10.65
CA HIS A 128 4.21 10.14 9.44
C HIS A 128 3.60 11.52 9.74
N PRO A 129 3.84 12.59 8.91
CA PRO A 129 3.28 13.92 9.15
C PRO A 129 1.76 14.02 9.21
N VAL A 130 1.06 13.06 8.59
CA VAL A 130 -0.41 12.90 8.68
C VAL A 130 -0.73 11.53 9.27
N GLU A 131 -1.98 11.32 9.68
CA GLU A 131 -2.47 10.01 10.13
C GLU A 131 -2.19 8.96 9.06
N SER A 132 -1.35 7.97 9.37
CA SER A 132 -0.93 6.90 8.49
C SER A 132 -0.99 5.55 9.21
N HIS A 133 -1.28 4.48 8.46
CA HIS A 133 -1.44 3.14 9.01
C HIS A 133 -0.74 2.10 8.15
N ALA A 134 -0.03 1.19 8.81
CA ALA A 134 0.33 -0.09 8.23
C ALA A 134 -0.91 -1.00 8.18
N VAL A 135 -0.93 -1.89 7.20
CA VAL A 135 -2.04 -2.81 6.95
C VAL A 135 -1.52 -4.24 6.96
N ARG A 136 -2.13 -5.11 7.78
CA ARG A 136 -1.89 -6.55 7.78
C ARG A 136 -3.13 -7.28 7.30
N ILE A 137 -2.98 -8.17 6.33
CA ILE A 137 -4.06 -8.94 5.72
C ILE A 137 -3.74 -10.42 5.79
N GLU A 138 -4.67 -11.18 6.33
CA GLU A 138 -4.56 -12.63 6.47
C GLU A 138 -5.70 -13.32 5.70
N CYS A 139 -5.36 -14.37 4.96
CA CYS A 139 -6.31 -15.20 4.23
C CYS A 139 -5.70 -16.59 3.99
N ASP A 140 -6.45 -17.66 4.33
CA ASP A 140 -6.04 -19.06 4.10
C ASP A 140 -4.64 -19.40 4.63
N GLY A 141 -4.25 -18.80 5.76
CA GLY A 141 -2.97 -19.00 6.40
C GLY A 141 -1.81 -18.20 5.79
N ALA A 142 -2.02 -17.46 4.70
CA ALA A 142 -1.03 -16.55 4.14
C ALA A 142 -1.15 -15.16 4.78
N VAL A 143 -0.01 -14.47 4.93
CA VAL A 143 0.11 -13.18 5.61
C VAL A 143 0.78 -12.16 4.70
N PHE A 144 0.05 -11.10 4.38
CA PHE A 144 0.55 -9.91 3.70
C PHE A 144 0.62 -8.73 4.66
N VAL A 145 1.72 -7.96 4.63
CA VAL A 145 1.84 -6.71 5.37
C VAL A 145 2.33 -5.60 4.46
N TYR A 146 1.66 -4.46 4.49
CA TYR A 146 2.11 -3.20 3.89
C TYR A 146 2.36 -2.19 5.00
N THR A 147 3.51 -1.54 5.00
CA THR A 147 3.87 -0.58 6.07
C THR A 147 3.10 0.72 6.00
N GLY A 148 2.48 1.07 4.83
CA GLY A 148 2.14 2.47 4.58
C GLY A 148 3.40 3.33 4.64
N ASP A 149 3.24 4.64 4.61
CA ASP A 149 4.34 5.56 4.84
C ASP A 149 4.60 5.71 6.32
N THR A 150 5.82 5.40 6.74
CA THR A 150 6.22 5.47 8.15
C THR A 150 7.73 5.55 8.29
N ASN A 151 8.20 6.09 9.41
CA ASN A 151 9.56 5.88 9.89
C ASN A 151 9.62 4.65 10.82
N GLU A 152 10.81 4.34 11.35
CA GLU A 152 11.00 3.30 12.36
C GLU A 152 10.15 3.59 13.61
N ILE A 153 9.34 2.64 14.04
CA ILE A 153 8.48 2.72 15.22
C ILE A 153 8.50 1.40 15.97
N GLU A 154 8.29 1.48 17.29
CA GLU A 154 8.23 0.30 18.15
C GLU A 154 7.06 -0.62 17.75
N ASN A 155 7.28 -1.92 17.84
CA ASN A 155 6.31 -2.99 17.59
C ASN A 155 5.83 -3.11 16.12
N LEU A 156 6.37 -2.36 15.17
CA LEU A 156 6.05 -2.59 13.75
C LEU A 156 6.52 -3.97 13.29
N ASP A 157 7.66 -4.44 13.80
CA ASP A 157 8.16 -5.80 13.56
C ASP A 157 7.22 -6.88 14.11
N ARG A 158 6.65 -6.68 15.28
CA ARG A 158 5.62 -7.59 15.84
C ARG A 158 4.32 -7.57 15.02
N PHE A 159 3.92 -6.38 14.54
CA PHE A 159 2.76 -6.28 13.66
C PHE A 159 2.99 -6.98 12.32
N ALA A 160 4.22 -6.93 11.80
CA ALA A 160 4.65 -7.59 10.57
C ALA A 160 5.11 -9.04 10.79
N GLU A 161 4.99 -9.59 12.01
CA GLU A 161 5.53 -10.90 12.38
C GLU A 161 5.08 -12.00 11.42
N ASN A 162 6.06 -12.79 10.93
CA ASN A 162 5.87 -13.93 10.04
C ASN A 162 5.13 -13.58 8.73
N ALA A 163 5.27 -12.36 8.22
CA ALA A 163 4.72 -12.01 6.91
C ALA A 163 5.32 -12.90 5.81
N ASP A 164 4.47 -13.54 5.01
CA ASP A 164 4.90 -14.22 3.80
C ASP A 164 5.42 -13.21 2.78
N LEU A 165 4.78 -12.04 2.71
CA LEU A 165 5.21 -10.90 1.92
C LEU A 165 5.09 -9.61 2.75
N LEU A 166 6.21 -8.92 2.95
CA LEU A 166 6.29 -7.57 3.48
C LEU A 166 6.51 -6.58 2.34
N LEU A 167 5.59 -5.65 2.12
CA LEU A 167 5.70 -4.53 1.21
C LEU A 167 6.05 -3.29 2.03
N ALA A 168 7.25 -2.74 1.87
CA ALA A 168 7.74 -1.69 2.76
C ALA A 168 8.09 -0.39 2.03
N ASP A 169 7.73 0.74 2.67
CA ASP A 169 8.10 2.09 2.27
C ASP A 169 9.62 2.26 2.30
N ALA A 170 10.25 2.34 1.14
CA ALA A 170 11.68 2.57 0.96
C ALA A 170 11.94 3.97 0.36
N GLY A 171 11.22 4.97 0.85
CA GLY A 171 11.28 6.35 0.33
C GLY A 171 12.65 7.03 0.48
N LEU A 172 13.56 6.49 1.30
CA LEU A 172 14.87 7.07 1.56
C LEU A 172 16.01 6.06 1.40
N SER A 173 17.17 6.56 0.91
CA SER A 173 18.45 5.88 1.12
C SER A 173 18.89 6.02 2.57
N SER A 174 19.77 5.14 3.04
CA SER A 174 20.35 5.23 4.39
C SER A 174 21.15 6.52 4.61
N ALA A 175 21.75 7.07 3.56
CA ALA A 175 22.52 8.32 3.64
C ALA A 175 21.62 9.55 3.91
N ASP A 176 20.39 9.53 3.43
CA ASP A 176 19.44 10.64 3.59
C ASP A 176 18.47 10.44 4.77
N TRP A 177 18.48 9.26 5.36
CA TRP A 177 17.59 8.95 6.47
C TRP A 177 18.00 9.65 7.78
N LYS A 178 17.02 10.02 8.56
CA LYS A 178 17.16 10.63 9.91
C LYS A 178 16.07 10.09 10.84
N PRO A 179 16.28 10.09 12.17
CA PRO A 179 15.24 9.69 13.12
C PRO A 179 13.93 10.47 13.02
N THR A 180 13.98 11.69 12.46
CA THR A 180 12.82 12.56 12.24
C THR A 180 12.27 12.50 10.82
N ALA A 181 12.80 11.63 9.97
CA ALA A 181 12.34 11.46 8.59
C ALA A 181 10.90 10.89 8.57
N PRO A 182 10.12 11.15 7.52
CA PRO A 182 8.76 10.63 7.40
C PRO A 182 8.69 9.19 6.84
N HIS A 183 9.83 8.63 6.41
CA HIS A 183 9.91 7.33 5.71
C HIS A 183 11.01 6.46 6.30
N LEU A 184 10.90 5.15 6.08
CA LEU A 184 11.98 4.21 6.30
C LEU A 184 13.12 4.43 5.30
N SER A 185 14.34 4.07 5.70
CA SER A 185 15.41 3.83 4.73
C SER A 185 15.32 2.42 4.16
N ALA A 186 15.93 2.21 3.00
CA ALA A 186 16.00 0.89 2.39
C ALA A 186 16.65 -0.15 3.34
N ALA A 187 17.74 0.19 4.02
CA ALA A 187 18.32 -0.69 5.04
C ALA A 187 17.38 -0.86 6.25
N GLY A 188 16.61 0.17 6.64
CA GLY A 188 15.55 0.08 7.65
C GLY A 188 14.47 -0.94 7.30
N CYS A 189 14.05 -0.99 6.03
CA CYS A 189 13.13 -2.03 5.53
C CYS A 189 13.73 -3.43 5.68
N GLY A 190 15.02 -3.60 5.35
CA GLY A 190 15.73 -4.87 5.54
C GLY A 190 15.79 -5.29 7.02
N ARG A 191 16.11 -4.36 7.94
CA ARG A 191 16.08 -4.62 9.39
C ARG A 191 14.69 -5.03 9.87
N LEU A 192 13.65 -4.32 9.43
CA LEU A 192 12.25 -4.64 9.74
C LEU A 192 11.91 -6.05 9.27
N ALA A 193 12.21 -6.41 8.01
CA ALA A 193 11.93 -7.73 7.45
C ALA A 193 12.63 -8.85 8.26
N ARG A 194 13.89 -8.65 8.63
CA ARG A 194 14.64 -9.59 9.47
C ARG A 194 14.03 -9.75 10.86
N SER A 195 13.72 -8.65 11.54
CA SER A 195 13.15 -8.67 12.90
C SER A 195 11.75 -9.28 12.93
N ALA A 196 10.95 -9.03 11.90
CA ALA A 196 9.62 -9.60 11.73
C ALA A 196 9.64 -11.09 11.32
N GLY A 197 10.78 -11.65 10.92
CA GLY A 197 10.82 -13.01 10.37
C GLY A 197 10.07 -13.13 9.05
N ALA A 198 9.99 -12.05 8.28
CA ALA A 198 9.31 -12.06 6.98
C ALA A 198 10.00 -13.04 6.03
N ARG A 199 9.23 -13.65 5.11
CA ARG A 199 9.79 -14.56 4.11
C ARG A 199 10.35 -13.82 2.90
N ARG A 200 9.69 -12.71 2.51
CA ARG A 200 10.03 -11.90 1.33
C ARG A 200 9.78 -10.43 1.61
N LEU A 201 10.69 -9.57 1.17
CA LEU A 201 10.57 -8.11 1.23
C LEU A 201 10.44 -7.53 -0.17
N LEU A 202 9.40 -6.74 -0.42
CA LEU A 202 9.29 -5.86 -1.58
C LEU A 202 9.47 -4.42 -1.13
N LEU A 203 10.37 -3.70 -1.79
CA LEU A 203 10.55 -2.26 -1.60
C LEU A 203 9.62 -1.50 -2.53
N THR A 204 8.87 -0.56 -1.96
CA THR A 204 7.95 0.33 -2.67
C THR A 204 8.12 1.77 -2.22
N HIS A 205 7.23 2.67 -2.67
CA HIS A 205 7.29 4.11 -2.40
C HIS A 205 8.66 4.71 -2.80
N LEU A 206 9.15 4.28 -3.97
CA LEU A 206 10.49 4.62 -4.45
C LEU A 206 10.54 6.08 -4.89
N ASN A 207 11.37 6.87 -4.22
CA ASN A 207 11.59 8.26 -4.64
C ASN A 207 12.39 8.27 -5.96
N PRO A 208 11.86 8.92 -7.03
CA PRO A 208 12.50 8.95 -8.35
C PRO A 208 13.93 9.53 -8.39
N LYS A 209 14.38 10.19 -7.32
CA LYS A 209 15.76 10.66 -7.21
C LYS A 209 16.78 9.55 -7.00
N TYR A 210 16.35 8.36 -6.55
CA TYR A 210 17.24 7.21 -6.32
C TYR A 210 17.16 6.18 -7.44
N LEU A 211 18.26 5.48 -7.67
CA LEU A 211 18.25 4.28 -8.49
C LEU A 211 17.62 3.13 -7.68
N PRO A 212 16.55 2.48 -8.15
CA PRO A 212 15.92 1.39 -7.39
C PRO A 212 16.91 0.26 -7.01
N ALA A 213 17.86 -0.05 -7.89
CA ALA A 213 18.88 -1.05 -7.61
C ALA A 213 19.73 -0.71 -6.37
N SER A 214 20.09 0.58 -6.19
CA SER A 214 20.87 0.98 -5.01
C SER A 214 20.10 0.82 -3.71
N LEU A 215 18.78 1.11 -3.71
CA LEU A 215 17.93 0.87 -2.54
C LEU A 215 17.81 -0.63 -2.23
N ALA A 216 17.67 -1.46 -3.28
CA ALA A 216 17.64 -2.91 -3.09
C ALA A 216 18.96 -3.44 -2.52
N ASP A 217 20.11 -2.94 -2.97
CA ASP A 217 21.42 -3.34 -2.48
C ASP A 217 21.62 -2.92 -1.00
N GLU A 218 21.17 -1.72 -0.61
CA GLU A 218 21.16 -1.31 0.79
C GLU A 218 20.31 -2.25 1.66
N ALA A 219 19.07 -2.57 1.23
CA ALA A 219 18.21 -3.48 1.99
C ALA A 219 18.80 -4.90 2.09
N ARG A 220 19.47 -5.37 1.04
CA ARG A 220 20.13 -6.70 1.03
C ARG A 220 21.27 -6.84 2.01
N THR A 221 21.86 -5.75 2.48
CA THR A 221 22.86 -5.81 3.56
C THR A 221 22.27 -6.31 4.88
N GLU A 222 20.95 -6.19 5.04
CA GLU A 222 20.21 -6.52 6.26
C GLU A 222 19.30 -7.76 6.12
N PHE A 223 18.79 -8.00 4.91
CA PHE A 223 17.86 -9.09 4.62
C PHE A 223 18.05 -9.59 3.19
N ALA A 224 18.26 -10.91 3.00
CA ALA A 224 18.72 -11.43 1.70
C ALA A 224 17.60 -11.46 0.63
N ASN A 225 16.35 -11.78 1.00
CA ASN A 225 15.25 -11.97 0.05
C ASN A 225 14.51 -10.66 -0.23
N VAL A 226 15.20 -9.74 -0.93
CA VAL A 226 14.71 -8.39 -1.27
C VAL A 226 14.51 -8.25 -2.77
N GLU A 227 13.36 -7.73 -3.15
CA GLU A 227 13.04 -7.32 -4.52
C GLU A 227 12.47 -5.89 -4.55
N ILE A 228 12.53 -5.26 -5.71
CA ILE A 228 11.80 -4.02 -5.99
C ILE A 228 10.38 -4.38 -6.44
N ALA A 229 9.36 -3.78 -5.82
CA ALA A 229 7.99 -3.89 -6.29
C ALA A 229 7.89 -3.33 -7.73
N THR A 230 7.66 -4.18 -8.71
CA THR A 230 7.69 -3.80 -10.13
C THR A 230 6.28 -3.62 -10.67
N ILE A 231 5.97 -2.45 -11.24
CA ILE A 231 4.66 -2.14 -11.82
C ILE A 231 4.27 -3.18 -12.88
N GLY A 232 3.03 -3.67 -12.80
CA GLY A 232 2.48 -4.69 -13.69
C GLY A 232 2.82 -6.14 -13.29
N THR A 233 3.69 -6.34 -12.29
CA THR A 233 4.04 -7.68 -11.81
C THR A 233 3.04 -8.16 -10.76
N GLU A 234 2.66 -9.44 -10.87
CA GLU A 234 1.87 -10.17 -9.86
C GLU A 234 2.79 -11.05 -9.03
N TYR A 235 2.69 -10.95 -7.72
CA TYR A 235 3.43 -11.71 -6.72
C TYR A 235 2.49 -12.65 -5.98
N ALA A 236 2.78 -13.95 -5.98
CA ALA A 236 2.09 -14.91 -5.12
C ALA A 236 2.55 -14.77 -3.66
N ILE A 237 1.61 -14.92 -2.72
CA ILE A 237 1.80 -14.82 -1.27
C ILE A 237 1.38 -16.14 -0.63
#